data_ff375269bc15cc8e0b5b8734becb213e
#
_entry.id   ff375269bc15cc8e0b5b8734becb213e
#
_cell.length_a   1.000
_cell.length_b   1.000
_cell.length_c   1.000
_cell.angle_alpha   90.00
_cell.angle_beta   90.00
_cell.angle_gamma   90.00
#
_symmetry.space_group_name_H-M   'P 1'
#
loop_
_entity.id
_entity.type
_entity.pdbx_description
1 polymer ?
#
loop_
_entity_poly.entity_id
_entity_poly.type
_entity_poly.pdbx_seq_one_letter_code
_entity_poly.pdbx_strand_id
1 'polypeptide(L)'
;MTRSIALLGSTGSIGRQTLEVARELGLTVAALTANSSVDLIEQQAREFCPRLAVLYDEAAAAELRERLRDMKTQVLSGMEGLLAAATAEDADTVVTAVVGMIGLKPTLAAIERGKRIALANKETLVCAGTLVMDAAEKFGAEIVPVDSEHSAIFQCVQGCRDRGEIKRLILTCSGGPFYGLTREQLAGKTRADALRHPNWTMGAKITVDSATLMNKGLEIIEAMRLYRLPLRQVDAIIHRQSIVHSLVEYRDGAMLAQLGTPDMKLPIRYAMTYPYRAETPDRTLDLLSCPPLTFAAPDEETFRCLKLARQCAAVGGTACAILNGANEEAVGAFLRDAVGFNDIPALVEAALETVEQVSALTLEEILAADHAAREAVRAHI
;
A
#
# COMPACT_ATOMS: atom_id res chain seq x y z
N MET A 1 -3.81 7.32 -20.93
CA MET A 1 -2.84 8.17 -20.22
C MET A 1 -3.61 9.12 -19.33
N THR A 2 -3.26 9.21 -18.07
CA THR A 2 -3.89 10.08 -17.07
C THR A 2 -3.76 11.55 -17.47
N ARG A 3 -4.84 12.33 -17.34
CA ARG A 3 -4.86 13.79 -17.54
C ARG A 3 -5.19 14.52 -16.27
N SER A 4 -6.03 13.92 -15.43
CA SER A 4 -6.46 14.47 -14.16
C SER A 4 -6.57 13.40 -13.10
N ILE A 5 -6.25 13.77 -11.86
CA ILE A 5 -6.24 12.86 -10.73
C ILE A 5 -7.13 13.36 -9.59
N ALA A 6 -7.76 12.40 -8.90
CA ALA A 6 -8.23 12.58 -7.54
C ALA A 6 -7.25 11.86 -6.61
N LEU A 7 -6.67 12.57 -5.65
CA LEU A 7 -5.63 12.04 -4.76
C LEU A 7 -6.18 11.84 -3.36
N LEU A 8 -6.34 10.58 -2.97
CA LEU A 8 -6.74 10.20 -1.63
C LEU A 8 -5.50 10.04 -0.76
N GLY A 9 -5.32 10.94 0.23
CA GLY A 9 -4.16 10.94 1.11
C GLY A 9 -3.00 11.80 0.63
N SER A 10 -3.26 13.04 0.19
CA SER A 10 -2.28 13.95 -0.44
C SER A 10 -1.13 14.38 0.48
N THR A 11 -1.33 14.38 1.79
CA THR A 11 -0.35 14.86 2.78
C THR A 11 0.62 13.78 3.25
N GLY A 12 0.35 12.51 2.93
CA GLY A 12 1.25 11.38 3.22
C GLY A 12 2.49 11.34 2.32
N SER A 13 3.40 10.41 2.58
CA SER A 13 4.64 10.26 1.79
C SER A 13 4.36 10.02 0.30
N ILE A 14 3.48 9.06 -0.02
CA ILE A 14 3.09 8.75 -1.41
C ILE A 14 2.31 9.93 -2.03
N GLY A 15 1.39 10.54 -1.26
CA GLY A 15 0.61 11.68 -1.76
C GLY A 15 1.47 12.86 -2.17
N ARG A 16 2.46 13.23 -1.37
CA ARG A 16 3.39 14.33 -1.71
C ARG A 16 4.21 14.02 -2.96
N GLN A 17 4.77 12.81 -3.06
CA GLN A 17 5.50 12.38 -4.26
C GLN A 17 4.59 12.30 -5.50
N THR A 18 3.31 11.93 -5.32
CA THR A 18 2.32 11.97 -6.40
C THR A 18 2.10 13.39 -6.92
N LEU A 19 2.04 14.39 -6.03
CA LEU A 19 1.91 15.79 -6.43
C LEU A 19 3.16 16.32 -7.13
N GLU A 20 4.36 15.89 -6.70
CA GLU A 20 5.60 16.22 -7.42
C GLU A 20 5.56 15.66 -8.84
N VAL A 21 5.20 14.37 -9.01
CA VAL A 21 5.05 13.75 -10.32
C VAL A 21 3.93 14.40 -11.15
N ALA A 22 2.80 14.74 -10.53
CA ALA A 22 1.70 15.44 -11.21
C ALA A 22 2.14 16.79 -11.76
N ARG A 23 2.92 17.55 -11.01
CA ARG A 23 3.52 18.83 -11.45
C ARG A 23 4.45 18.63 -12.64
N GLU A 24 5.35 17.66 -12.57
CA GLU A 24 6.33 17.35 -13.64
C GLU A 24 5.64 16.90 -14.93
N LEU A 25 4.53 16.17 -14.81
CA LEU A 25 3.75 15.69 -15.95
C LEU A 25 2.67 16.68 -16.43
N GLY A 26 2.48 17.81 -15.74
CA GLY A 26 1.42 18.78 -16.06
C GLY A 26 0.00 18.22 -15.88
N LEU A 27 -0.22 17.33 -14.91
CA LEU A 27 -1.53 16.75 -14.64
C LEU A 27 -2.41 17.73 -13.86
N THR A 28 -3.72 17.73 -14.18
CA THR A 28 -4.71 18.41 -13.36
C THR A 28 -4.99 17.61 -12.08
N VAL A 29 -5.10 18.30 -10.95
CA VAL A 29 -5.52 17.71 -9.67
C VAL A 29 -6.96 18.15 -9.41
N ALA A 30 -7.92 17.24 -9.61
CA ALA A 30 -9.35 17.52 -9.45
C ALA A 30 -9.78 17.52 -7.98
N ALA A 31 -9.19 16.64 -7.17
CA ALA A 31 -9.50 16.51 -5.76
C ALA A 31 -8.26 16.15 -4.93
N LEU A 32 -8.18 16.73 -3.73
CA LEU A 32 -7.18 16.40 -2.70
C LEU A 32 -7.88 15.95 -1.43
N THR A 33 -7.37 14.91 -0.78
CA THR A 33 -7.87 14.52 0.54
C THR A 33 -6.76 14.30 1.54
N ALA A 34 -7.03 14.56 2.81
CA ALA A 34 -6.14 14.23 3.93
C ALA A 34 -6.97 13.90 5.19
N ASN A 35 -6.30 13.51 6.28
CA ASN A 35 -6.99 13.27 7.55
C ASN A 35 -7.28 14.60 8.28
N SER A 36 -6.23 15.26 8.81
CA SER A 36 -6.36 16.48 9.64
C SER A 36 -5.28 17.53 9.38
N SER A 37 -4.42 17.34 8.36
CA SER A 37 -3.27 18.23 8.07
C SER A 37 -3.70 19.49 7.33
N VAL A 38 -4.28 20.47 8.05
CA VAL A 38 -4.83 21.70 7.45
C VAL A 38 -3.77 22.50 6.70
N ASP A 39 -2.61 22.78 7.32
CA ASP A 39 -1.57 23.63 6.72
C ASP A 39 -1.06 23.08 5.39
N LEU A 40 -0.83 21.76 5.35
CA LEU A 40 -0.25 21.14 4.16
C LEU A 40 -1.29 21.02 3.02
N ILE A 41 -2.53 20.67 3.33
CA ILE A 41 -3.57 20.59 2.29
C ILE A 41 -3.97 21.98 1.77
N GLU A 42 -3.91 23.03 2.60
CA GLU A 42 -4.08 24.41 2.16
C GLU A 42 -3.01 24.80 1.13
N GLN A 43 -1.73 24.54 1.44
CA GLN A 43 -0.62 24.79 0.50
C GLN A 43 -0.82 24.06 -0.83
N GLN A 44 -1.19 22.78 -0.77
CA GLN A 44 -1.46 21.97 -1.95
C GLN A 44 -2.68 22.48 -2.73
N ALA A 45 -3.74 22.91 -2.03
CA ALA A 45 -4.94 23.46 -2.67
C ALA A 45 -4.63 24.80 -3.37
N ARG A 46 -3.84 25.68 -2.76
CA ARG A 46 -3.41 26.94 -3.39
C ARG A 46 -2.53 26.74 -4.61
N GLU A 47 -1.69 25.69 -4.60
CA GLU A 47 -0.82 25.36 -5.73
C GLU A 47 -1.56 24.73 -6.89
N PHE A 48 -2.37 23.68 -6.62
CA PHE A 48 -3.01 22.87 -7.66
C PHE A 48 -4.42 23.33 -8.02
N CYS A 49 -5.01 24.23 -7.25
CA CYS A 49 -6.37 24.76 -7.46
C CYS A 49 -7.43 23.66 -7.72
N PRO A 50 -7.51 22.59 -6.90
CA PRO A 50 -8.45 21.53 -7.10
C PRO A 50 -9.89 22.04 -6.96
N ARG A 51 -10.84 21.38 -7.62
CA ARG A 51 -12.25 21.66 -7.41
C ARG A 51 -12.71 21.26 -6.00
N LEU A 52 -12.11 20.19 -5.43
CA LEU A 52 -12.51 19.62 -4.16
C LEU A 52 -11.28 19.41 -3.24
N ALA A 53 -11.38 19.85 -1.99
CA ALA A 53 -10.46 19.51 -0.91
C ALA A 53 -11.24 18.84 0.23
N VAL A 54 -10.72 17.75 0.79
CA VAL A 54 -11.40 16.98 1.83
C VAL A 54 -10.48 16.75 3.01
N LEU A 55 -10.95 17.05 4.20
CA LEU A 55 -10.35 16.57 5.43
C LEU A 55 -11.30 15.59 6.11
N TYR A 56 -10.76 14.42 6.50
CA TYR A 56 -11.60 13.41 7.18
C TYR A 56 -12.09 13.90 8.54
N ASP A 57 -11.24 14.63 9.26
CA ASP A 57 -11.58 15.31 10.51
C ASP A 57 -12.48 16.51 10.22
N GLU A 58 -13.65 16.57 10.87
CA GLU A 58 -14.66 17.61 10.65
C GLU A 58 -14.20 18.99 11.15
N ALA A 59 -13.49 19.05 12.29
CA ALA A 59 -13.00 20.30 12.84
C ALA A 59 -11.90 20.90 11.96
N ALA A 60 -10.97 20.07 11.49
CA ALA A 60 -9.95 20.48 10.53
C ALA A 60 -10.56 20.93 9.19
N ALA A 61 -11.63 20.28 8.73
CA ALA A 61 -12.33 20.66 7.50
C ALA A 61 -13.03 22.03 7.66
N ALA A 62 -13.61 22.32 8.84
CA ALA A 62 -14.20 23.63 9.13
C ALA A 62 -13.14 24.73 9.10
N GLU A 63 -11.96 24.49 9.68
CA GLU A 63 -10.83 25.42 9.63
C GLU A 63 -10.33 25.63 8.18
N LEU A 64 -10.15 24.55 7.42
CA LEU A 64 -9.73 24.65 6.02
C LEU A 64 -10.71 25.45 5.16
N ARG A 65 -12.01 25.31 5.41
CA ARG A 65 -13.07 26.06 4.69
C ARG A 65 -12.92 27.56 4.89
N GLU A 66 -12.61 28.01 6.09
CA GLU A 66 -12.36 29.44 6.37
C GLU A 66 -11.06 29.92 5.70
N ARG A 67 -10.02 29.08 5.70
CA ARG A 67 -8.73 29.45 5.09
C ARG A 67 -8.79 29.53 3.56
N LEU A 68 -9.64 28.72 2.91
CA LEU A 68 -9.80 28.67 1.45
C LEU A 68 -11.01 29.49 0.92
N ARG A 69 -11.63 30.33 1.74
CA ARG A 69 -12.79 31.16 1.35
C ARG A 69 -12.56 32.09 0.14
N ASP A 70 -11.28 32.40 -0.13
CA ASP A 70 -10.82 33.18 -1.27
C ASP A 70 -10.66 32.35 -2.56
N MET A 71 -10.80 31.03 -2.47
CA MET A 71 -10.67 30.08 -3.57
C MET A 71 -12.04 29.53 -4.03
N LYS A 72 -12.07 28.98 -5.23
CA LYS A 72 -13.24 28.26 -5.76
C LYS A 72 -13.32 26.80 -5.30
N THR A 73 -12.31 26.35 -4.55
CA THR A 73 -12.22 24.97 -4.04
C THR A 73 -13.31 24.71 -2.99
N GLN A 74 -14.15 23.72 -3.23
CA GLN A 74 -15.14 23.27 -2.26
C GLN A 74 -14.46 22.43 -1.18
N VAL A 75 -14.79 22.66 0.08
CA VAL A 75 -14.26 21.87 1.21
C VAL A 75 -15.34 20.97 1.78
N LEU A 76 -15.08 19.65 1.77
CA LEU A 76 -15.94 18.61 2.37
C LEU A 76 -15.21 17.89 3.52
N SER A 77 -15.96 17.05 4.27
CA SER A 77 -15.39 16.30 5.39
C SER A 77 -15.86 14.84 5.40
N GLY A 78 -15.19 14.01 6.21
CA GLY A 78 -15.58 12.66 6.53
C GLY A 78 -15.59 11.69 5.34
N MET A 79 -16.29 10.56 5.52
CA MET A 79 -16.39 9.52 4.49
C MET A 79 -17.15 10.01 3.24
N GLU A 80 -18.18 10.83 3.42
CA GLU A 80 -18.93 11.40 2.28
C GLU A 80 -18.01 12.26 1.39
N GLY A 81 -17.13 13.07 2.01
CA GLY A 81 -16.12 13.83 1.30
C GLY A 81 -15.13 12.93 0.54
N LEU A 82 -14.66 11.85 1.16
CA LEU A 82 -13.76 10.88 0.50
C LEU A 82 -14.44 10.21 -0.70
N LEU A 83 -15.70 9.82 -0.57
CA LEU A 83 -16.50 9.26 -1.68
C LEU A 83 -16.69 10.27 -2.80
N ALA A 84 -17.02 11.53 -2.47
CA ALA A 84 -17.14 12.61 -3.46
C ALA A 84 -15.82 12.85 -4.21
N ALA A 85 -14.68 12.81 -3.53
CA ALA A 85 -13.36 12.94 -4.15
C ALA A 85 -13.05 11.75 -5.07
N ALA A 86 -13.30 10.53 -4.62
CA ALA A 86 -13.05 9.32 -5.39
C ALA A 86 -13.93 9.20 -6.65
N THR A 87 -15.14 9.77 -6.61
CA THR A 87 -16.09 9.73 -7.73
C THR A 87 -16.14 11.02 -8.54
N ALA A 88 -15.25 11.99 -8.27
CA ALA A 88 -15.21 13.28 -8.95
C ALA A 88 -15.17 13.11 -10.49
N GLU A 89 -16.14 13.69 -11.22
CA GLU A 89 -16.30 13.47 -12.66
C GLU A 89 -15.13 13.99 -13.50
N ASP A 90 -14.47 15.02 -13.02
CA ASP A 90 -13.33 15.68 -13.63
C ASP A 90 -11.98 14.96 -13.36
N ALA A 91 -11.97 13.84 -12.63
CA ALA A 91 -10.82 12.96 -12.45
C ALA A 91 -10.97 11.68 -13.29
N ASP A 92 -10.01 11.37 -14.13
CA ASP A 92 -9.96 10.09 -14.88
C ASP A 92 -9.24 8.98 -14.09
N THR A 93 -8.37 9.34 -13.16
CA THR A 93 -7.60 8.42 -12.33
C THR A 93 -7.74 8.76 -10.85
N VAL A 94 -7.94 7.77 -10.02
CA VAL A 94 -7.93 7.90 -8.56
C VAL A 94 -6.66 7.29 -8.00
N VAL A 95 -5.87 8.10 -7.29
CA VAL A 95 -4.68 7.65 -6.59
C VAL A 95 -5.06 7.35 -5.14
N THR A 96 -4.97 6.10 -4.72
CA THR A 96 -5.32 5.67 -3.36
C THR A 96 -4.09 5.61 -2.48
N ALA A 97 -3.72 6.73 -1.86
CA ALA A 97 -2.53 6.87 -1.01
C ALA A 97 -2.86 7.04 0.49
N VAL A 98 -4.06 6.66 0.89
CA VAL A 98 -4.46 6.54 2.30
C VAL A 98 -3.93 5.25 2.92
N VAL A 99 -3.82 5.20 4.23
CA VAL A 99 -3.34 4.02 4.98
C VAL A 99 -4.52 3.31 5.63
N GLY A 100 -4.52 1.98 5.58
CA GLY A 100 -5.51 1.13 6.26
C GLY A 100 -6.84 1.02 5.52
N MET A 101 -7.84 0.48 6.22
CA MET A 101 -9.14 0.11 5.65
C MET A 101 -10.01 1.28 5.18
N ILE A 102 -9.69 2.52 5.58
CA ILE A 102 -10.46 3.71 5.18
C ILE A 102 -10.50 3.92 3.66
N GLY A 103 -9.48 3.42 2.94
CA GLY A 103 -9.39 3.52 1.48
C GLY A 103 -10.35 2.58 0.73
N LEU A 104 -10.86 1.52 1.37
CA LEU A 104 -11.62 0.48 0.68
C LEU A 104 -12.92 1.00 0.03
N LYS A 105 -13.78 1.67 0.81
CA LYS A 105 -15.05 2.23 0.30
C LYS A 105 -14.86 3.23 -0.84
N PRO A 106 -13.98 4.24 -0.71
CA PRO A 106 -13.70 5.17 -1.81
C PRO A 106 -13.13 4.49 -3.06
N THR A 107 -12.28 3.47 -2.88
CA THR A 107 -11.72 2.71 -4.01
C THR A 107 -12.81 1.95 -4.77
N LEU A 108 -13.70 1.24 -4.06
CA LEU A 108 -14.84 0.56 -4.68
C LEU A 108 -15.77 1.54 -5.41
N ALA A 109 -16.09 2.69 -4.79
CA ALA A 109 -16.91 3.72 -5.42
C ALA A 109 -16.28 4.28 -6.72
N ALA A 110 -14.96 4.45 -6.75
CA ALA A 110 -14.24 4.85 -7.96
C ALA A 110 -14.25 3.76 -9.04
N ILE A 111 -14.08 2.49 -8.65
CA ILE A 111 -14.16 1.33 -9.54
C ILE A 111 -15.56 1.23 -10.19
N GLU A 112 -16.63 1.41 -9.42
CA GLU A 112 -18.02 1.41 -9.93
C GLU A 112 -18.29 2.49 -10.98
N ARG A 113 -17.47 3.56 -11.01
CA ARG A 113 -17.48 4.60 -12.04
C ARG A 113 -16.53 4.31 -13.22
N GLY A 114 -15.95 3.11 -13.28
CA GLY A 114 -15.01 2.71 -14.32
C GLY A 114 -13.71 3.52 -14.36
N LYS A 115 -13.33 4.16 -13.22
CA LYS A 115 -12.11 4.96 -13.15
C LYS A 115 -10.86 4.09 -13.08
N ARG A 116 -9.74 4.58 -13.61
CA ARG A 116 -8.44 3.97 -13.35
C ARG A 116 -8.06 4.18 -11.89
N ILE A 117 -7.56 3.15 -11.24
CA ILE A 117 -7.07 3.18 -9.87
C ILE A 117 -5.54 3.04 -9.88
N ALA A 118 -4.84 4.08 -9.48
CA ALA A 118 -3.42 4.01 -9.14
C ALA A 118 -3.31 3.60 -7.66
N LEU A 119 -3.15 2.29 -7.44
CA LEU A 119 -3.32 1.67 -6.13
C LEU A 119 -2.02 1.70 -5.33
N ALA A 120 -1.96 2.53 -4.28
CA ALA A 120 -0.89 2.53 -3.29
C ALA A 120 -1.35 1.98 -1.92
N ASN A 121 -2.66 1.91 -1.66
CA ASN A 121 -3.25 1.35 -0.45
C ASN A 121 -3.36 -0.16 -0.57
N LYS A 122 -2.33 -0.89 -0.15
CA LYS A 122 -2.27 -2.36 -0.24
C LYS A 122 -3.35 -3.06 0.57
N GLU A 123 -3.76 -2.47 1.69
CA GLU A 123 -4.77 -3.02 2.59
C GLU A 123 -6.10 -3.26 1.87
N THR A 124 -6.40 -2.46 0.85
CA THR A 124 -7.57 -2.65 -0.03
C THR A 124 -7.59 -4.04 -0.69
N LEU A 125 -6.47 -4.50 -1.25
CA LEU A 125 -6.37 -5.84 -1.85
C LEU A 125 -6.11 -6.94 -0.83
N VAL A 126 -5.41 -6.65 0.24
CA VAL A 126 -5.16 -7.61 1.32
C VAL A 126 -6.48 -8.06 1.94
N CYS A 127 -7.32 -7.11 2.32
CA CYS A 127 -8.56 -7.39 3.05
C CYS A 127 -9.73 -7.76 2.15
N ALA A 128 -9.86 -7.12 0.99
CA ALA A 128 -11.02 -7.22 0.10
C ALA A 128 -10.65 -7.55 -1.36
N GLY A 129 -9.47 -8.15 -1.60
CA GLY A 129 -8.93 -8.27 -2.95
C GLY A 129 -9.85 -8.98 -3.95
N THR A 130 -10.56 -10.04 -3.54
CA THR A 130 -11.53 -10.71 -4.42
C THR A 130 -12.64 -9.76 -4.80
N LEU A 131 -13.27 -9.10 -3.83
CA LEU A 131 -14.35 -8.14 -4.04
C LEU A 131 -13.90 -6.99 -4.96
N VAL A 132 -12.71 -6.44 -4.72
CA VAL A 132 -12.16 -5.32 -5.48
C VAL A 132 -11.81 -5.72 -6.91
N MET A 133 -11.16 -6.87 -7.11
CA MET A 133 -10.77 -7.33 -8.45
C MET A 133 -11.97 -7.75 -9.30
N ASP A 134 -12.98 -8.36 -8.69
CA ASP A 134 -14.22 -8.73 -9.39
C ASP A 134 -15.05 -7.49 -9.75
N ALA A 135 -15.09 -6.48 -8.87
CA ALA A 135 -15.69 -5.18 -9.18
C ALA A 135 -14.94 -4.49 -10.32
N ALA A 136 -13.60 -4.47 -10.30
CA ALA A 136 -12.80 -3.86 -11.35
C ALA A 136 -13.07 -4.51 -12.72
N GLU A 137 -13.15 -5.84 -12.78
CA GLU A 137 -13.51 -6.57 -14.00
C GLU A 137 -14.93 -6.25 -14.46
N LYS A 138 -15.90 -6.26 -13.54
CA LYS A 138 -17.31 -5.98 -13.83
C LYS A 138 -17.55 -4.57 -14.40
N PHE A 139 -16.87 -3.56 -13.86
CA PHE A 139 -17.06 -2.17 -14.26
C PHE A 139 -16.00 -1.67 -15.25
N GLY A 140 -15.07 -2.53 -15.69
CA GLY A 140 -14.01 -2.19 -16.64
C GLY A 140 -12.99 -1.19 -16.08
N ALA A 141 -12.84 -1.14 -14.76
CA ALA A 141 -11.85 -0.29 -14.11
C ALA A 141 -10.46 -0.92 -14.17
N GLU A 142 -9.45 -0.13 -14.53
CA GLU A 142 -8.06 -0.58 -14.60
C GLU A 142 -7.36 -0.31 -13.26
N ILE A 143 -6.79 -1.34 -12.65
CA ILE A 143 -5.98 -1.21 -11.43
C ILE A 143 -4.50 -1.24 -11.82
N VAL A 144 -3.78 -0.14 -11.58
CA VAL A 144 -2.35 -0.01 -11.82
C VAL A 144 -1.64 0.13 -10.46
N PRO A 145 -0.76 -0.81 -10.10
CA PRO A 145 -0.10 -0.77 -8.79
C PRO A 145 0.94 0.35 -8.69
N VAL A 146 0.96 1.00 -7.54
CA VAL A 146 1.94 2.02 -7.14
C VAL A 146 2.97 1.44 -6.15
N ASP A 147 2.60 0.41 -5.37
CA ASP A 147 3.57 -0.31 -4.55
C ASP A 147 4.74 -0.78 -5.42
N SER A 148 5.98 -0.57 -4.97
CA SER A 148 7.18 -0.74 -5.82
C SER A 148 7.35 -2.16 -6.35
N GLU A 149 7.10 -3.16 -5.54
CA GLU A 149 7.22 -4.57 -5.87
C GLU A 149 6.14 -5.00 -6.87
N HIS A 150 4.91 -4.55 -6.63
CA HIS A 150 3.79 -4.84 -7.53
C HIS A 150 3.91 -4.09 -8.85
N SER A 151 4.34 -2.83 -8.83
CA SER A 151 4.65 -2.09 -10.06
C SER A 151 5.75 -2.78 -10.87
N ALA A 152 6.78 -3.32 -10.20
CA ALA A 152 7.85 -4.08 -10.87
C ALA A 152 7.32 -5.33 -11.57
N ILE A 153 6.49 -6.13 -10.87
CA ILE A 153 5.83 -7.30 -11.46
C ILE A 153 4.93 -6.87 -12.62
N PHE A 154 4.11 -5.82 -12.43
CA PHE A 154 3.23 -5.29 -13.47
C PHE A 154 3.99 -4.92 -14.73
N GLN A 155 5.18 -4.31 -14.60
CA GLN A 155 6.05 -3.99 -15.71
C GLN A 155 6.66 -5.23 -16.38
N CYS A 156 7.04 -6.24 -15.60
CA CYS A 156 7.63 -7.48 -16.12
C CYS A 156 6.62 -8.34 -16.90
N VAL A 157 5.32 -8.27 -16.56
CA VAL A 157 4.28 -9.08 -17.21
C VAL A 157 3.63 -8.40 -18.42
N GLN A 158 4.08 -7.21 -18.86
CA GLN A 158 3.51 -6.51 -20.01
C GLN A 158 3.60 -7.29 -21.32
N GLY A 159 4.61 -8.14 -21.47
CA GLY A 159 4.76 -9.03 -22.63
C GLY A 159 4.08 -10.39 -22.50
N CYS A 160 3.51 -10.70 -21.34
CA CYS A 160 2.85 -11.97 -21.07
C CYS A 160 1.45 -11.99 -21.71
N ARG A 161 1.20 -12.96 -22.57
CA ARG A 161 -0.10 -13.11 -23.26
C ARG A 161 -1.09 -13.92 -22.46
N ASP A 162 -0.59 -14.91 -21.70
CA ASP A 162 -1.36 -15.78 -20.83
C ASP A 162 -0.68 -15.87 -19.45
N ARG A 163 -1.44 -15.65 -18.38
CA ARG A 163 -0.94 -15.82 -17.01
C ARG A 163 -0.44 -17.24 -16.72
N GLY A 164 -0.88 -18.24 -17.47
CA GLY A 164 -0.34 -19.60 -17.45
C GLY A 164 1.13 -19.70 -17.82
N GLU A 165 1.72 -18.69 -18.48
CA GLU A 165 3.16 -18.59 -18.77
C GLU A 165 3.99 -18.31 -17.50
N ILE A 166 3.38 -17.72 -16.47
CA ILE A 166 4.05 -17.38 -15.22
C ILE A 166 4.22 -18.66 -14.38
N LYS A 167 5.47 -18.98 -14.05
CA LYS A 167 5.78 -20.06 -13.10
C LYS A 167 5.63 -19.57 -11.67
N ARG A 168 6.23 -18.40 -11.32
CA ARG A 168 6.05 -17.72 -10.03
C ARG A 168 6.44 -16.25 -10.08
N LEU A 169 5.91 -15.49 -9.12
CA LEU A 169 6.34 -14.14 -8.78
C LEU A 169 7.31 -14.21 -7.60
N ILE A 170 8.33 -13.37 -7.61
CA ILE A 170 9.34 -13.30 -6.55
C ILE A 170 9.43 -11.84 -6.10
N LEU A 171 8.83 -11.56 -4.94
CA LEU A 171 8.87 -10.26 -4.31
C LEU A 171 10.20 -10.08 -3.59
N THR A 172 10.86 -8.96 -3.79
CA THR A 172 12.07 -8.62 -3.03
C THR A 172 11.73 -7.80 -1.78
N CYS A 173 12.53 -7.89 -0.74
CA CYS A 173 12.46 -6.99 0.41
C CYS A 173 13.85 -6.71 0.98
N SER A 174 14.01 -5.55 1.63
CA SER A 174 15.27 -5.20 2.29
C SER A 174 15.59 -6.07 3.51
N GLY A 175 14.59 -6.78 4.06
CA GLY A 175 14.68 -7.47 5.34
C GLY A 175 14.56 -6.55 6.55
N GLY A 176 14.31 -5.26 6.33
CA GLY A 176 14.13 -4.27 7.39
C GLY A 176 15.40 -3.95 8.20
N PRO A 177 15.25 -3.16 9.27
CA PRO A 177 16.38 -2.76 10.14
C PRO A 177 16.96 -3.90 10.97
N PHE A 178 16.20 -4.97 11.18
CA PHE A 178 16.56 -6.08 12.08
C PHE A 178 17.04 -7.34 11.35
N TYR A 179 17.28 -7.26 10.04
CA TYR A 179 17.80 -8.38 9.27
C TYR A 179 19.04 -9.01 9.92
N GLY A 180 19.00 -10.34 10.09
CA GLY A 180 20.10 -11.13 10.66
C GLY A 180 20.11 -11.17 12.19
N LEU A 181 19.18 -10.53 12.89
CA LEU A 181 19.04 -10.64 14.34
C LEU A 181 18.22 -11.88 14.71
N THR A 182 18.52 -12.48 15.88
CA THR A 182 17.72 -13.54 16.47
C THR A 182 16.53 -12.98 17.26
N ARG A 183 15.58 -13.84 17.62
CA ARG A 183 14.40 -13.45 18.42
C ARG A 183 14.81 -12.88 19.79
N GLU A 184 15.85 -13.42 20.42
CA GLU A 184 16.37 -12.93 21.70
C GLU A 184 16.95 -11.52 21.56
N GLN A 185 17.65 -11.25 20.45
CA GLN A 185 18.21 -9.92 20.14
C GLN A 185 17.13 -8.88 19.81
N LEU A 186 15.94 -9.33 19.42
CA LEU A 186 14.79 -8.46 19.17
C LEU A 186 14.06 -8.03 20.45
N ALA A 187 14.18 -8.76 21.55
CA ALA A 187 13.42 -8.55 22.78
C ALA A 187 13.61 -7.16 23.43
N GLY A 188 14.68 -6.46 23.15
CA GLY A 188 14.93 -5.11 23.68
C GLY A 188 14.84 -4.00 22.64
N LYS A 189 14.35 -4.29 21.43
CA LYS A 189 14.30 -3.29 20.36
C LYS A 189 13.19 -2.29 20.58
N THR A 190 13.55 -1.03 20.48
CA THR A 190 12.66 0.11 20.69
C THR A 190 12.02 0.58 19.38
N ARG A 191 11.01 1.43 19.52
CA ARG A 191 10.42 2.17 18.39
C ARG A 191 11.50 2.91 17.57
N ALA A 192 12.43 3.56 18.24
CA ALA A 192 13.51 4.30 17.56
C ALA A 192 14.40 3.39 16.71
N ASP A 193 14.64 2.15 17.16
CA ASP A 193 15.41 1.15 16.40
C ASP A 193 14.62 0.65 15.18
N ALA A 194 13.32 0.35 15.37
CA ALA A 194 12.44 -0.13 14.31
C ALA A 194 12.23 0.89 13.19
N LEU A 195 12.24 2.19 13.51
CA LEU A 195 12.05 3.26 12.53
C LEU A 195 13.29 3.60 11.68
N ARG A 196 14.44 2.95 11.92
CA ARG A 196 15.69 3.14 11.13
C ARG A 196 15.75 2.22 9.92
N HIS A 197 14.88 2.47 8.92
CA HIS A 197 14.93 1.67 7.69
C HIS A 197 16.21 1.93 6.90
N PRO A 198 16.89 0.87 6.34
CA PRO A 198 18.20 1.03 5.69
C PRO A 198 18.18 1.83 4.37
N ASN A 199 17.11 1.74 3.58
CA ASN A 199 17.07 2.25 2.20
C ASN A 199 15.94 3.25 1.93
N TRP A 200 14.83 3.18 2.69
CA TRP A 200 13.62 3.93 2.41
C TRP A 200 13.26 4.90 3.54
N THR A 201 12.77 6.08 3.16
CA THR A 201 12.12 6.99 4.10
C THR A 201 10.60 6.84 3.95
N MET A 202 9.98 6.20 4.93
CA MET A 202 8.56 5.81 4.88
C MET A 202 7.80 6.29 6.11
N GLY A 203 6.47 6.15 6.08
CA GLY A 203 5.63 6.35 7.26
C GLY A 203 5.96 5.37 8.39
N ALA A 204 5.63 5.75 9.63
CA ALA A 204 6.00 4.95 10.81
C ALA A 204 5.41 3.53 10.78
N LYS A 205 4.12 3.38 10.42
CA LYS A 205 3.45 2.06 10.37
C LYS A 205 4.16 1.10 9.41
N ILE A 206 4.36 1.48 8.15
CA ILE A 206 4.99 0.62 7.15
C ILE A 206 6.47 0.34 7.47
N THR A 207 7.15 1.25 8.17
CA THR A 207 8.54 1.01 8.61
C THR A 207 8.61 -0.08 9.67
N VAL A 208 7.66 -0.10 10.63
CA VAL A 208 7.53 -1.21 11.59
C VAL A 208 7.11 -2.50 10.90
N ASP A 209 6.18 -2.45 9.93
CA ASP A 209 5.82 -3.62 9.13
C ASP A 209 7.00 -4.18 8.33
N SER A 210 7.90 -3.33 7.85
CA SER A 210 9.16 -3.77 7.24
C SER A 210 10.07 -4.46 8.25
N ALA A 211 10.16 -3.93 9.49
CA ALA A 211 10.97 -4.49 10.56
C ALA A 211 10.48 -5.88 11.01
N THR A 212 9.16 -6.13 10.99
CA THR A 212 8.52 -7.41 11.34
C THR A 212 8.39 -8.37 10.17
N LEU A 213 8.71 -7.96 8.95
CA LEU A 213 8.38 -8.60 7.67
C LEU A 213 6.86 -8.74 7.40
N MET A 214 6.00 -8.11 8.20
CA MET A 214 4.56 -8.04 7.91
C MET A 214 4.29 -7.36 6.56
N ASN A 215 5.01 -6.28 6.24
CA ASN A 215 4.86 -5.60 4.95
C ASN A 215 4.99 -6.59 3.79
N LYS A 216 6.01 -7.46 3.82
CA LYS A 216 6.20 -8.47 2.79
C LYS A 216 5.11 -9.54 2.80
N GLY A 217 4.60 -9.88 3.97
CA GLY A 217 3.43 -10.75 4.11
C GLY A 217 2.17 -10.17 3.45
N LEU A 218 1.88 -8.89 3.71
CA LEU A 218 0.75 -8.19 3.08
C LEU A 218 0.93 -8.09 1.55
N GLU A 219 2.14 -7.84 1.08
CA GLU A 219 2.46 -7.77 -0.35
C GLU A 219 2.31 -9.13 -1.06
N ILE A 220 2.61 -10.26 -0.40
CA ILE A 220 2.33 -11.60 -0.95
C ILE A 220 0.82 -11.76 -1.18
N ILE A 221 -0.02 -11.38 -0.21
CA ILE A 221 -1.47 -11.43 -0.33
C ILE A 221 -1.95 -10.52 -1.47
N GLU A 222 -1.46 -9.29 -1.52
CA GLU A 222 -1.78 -8.33 -2.59
C GLU A 222 -1.42 -8.89 -3.97
N ALA A 223 -0.22 -9.45 -4.15
CA ALA A 223 0.22 -10.05 -5.40
C ALA A 223 -0.68 -11.21 -5.83
N MET A 224 -1.07 -12.09 -4.90
CA MET A 224 -2.02 -13.18 -5.19
C MET A 224 -3.34 -12.65 -5.75
N ARG A 225 -3.86 -11.56 -5.20
CA ARG A 225 -5.13 -10.95 -5.63
C ARG A 225 -4.97 -10.22 -6.95
N LEU A 226 -4.00 -9.33 -7.05
CA LEU A 226 -3.77 -8.48 -8.23
C LEU A 226 -3.46 -9.31 -9.49
N TYR A 227 -2.64 -10.36 -9.35
CA TYR A 227 -2.24 -11.20 -10.48
C TYR A 227 -3.08 -12.49 -10.59
N ARG A 228 -4.05 -12.71 -9.69
CA ARG A 228 -4.91 -13.92 -9.64
C ARG A 228 -4.08 -15.23 -9.65
N LEU A 229 -3.01 -15.26 -8.86
CA LEU A 229 -2.13 -16.42 -8.71
C LEU A 229 -2.30 -17.06 -7.32
N PRO A 230 -2.19 -18.39 -7.23
CA PRO A 230 -2.24 -19.09 -5.93
C PRO A 230 -0.97 -18.83 -5.12
N LEU A 231 -1.06 -18.93 -3.78
CA LEU A 231 0.05 -18.70 -2.85
C LEU A 231 1.35 -19.43 -3.24
N ARG A 232 1.26 -20.68 -3.72
CA ARG A 232 2.42 -21.48 -4.15
C ARG A 232 3.22 -20.89 -5.32
N GLN A 233 2.66 -19.89 -5.99
CA GLN A 233 3.31 -19.17 -7.10
C GLN A 233 3.76 -17.78 -6.68
N VAL A 234 3.71 -17.40 -5.39
CA VAL A 234 4.15 -16.09 -4.91
C VAL A 234 5.16 -16.29 -3.79
N ASP A 235 6.40 -15.93 -4.07
CA ASP A 235 7.54 -16.07 -3.16
C ASP A 235 8.10 -14.71 -2.73
N ALA A 236 8.94 -14.73 -1.70
CA ALA A 236 9.68 -13.55 -1.24
C ALA A 236 11.15 -13.89 -1.01
N ILE A 237 12.03 -12.94 -1.35
CA ILE A 237 13.48 -13.04 -1.09
C ILE A 237 13.99 -11.73 -0.49
N ILE A 238 15.02 -11.84 0.34
CA ILE A 238 15.74 -10.66 0.86
C ILE A 238 16.69 -10.15 -0.22
N HIS A 239 16.62 -8.86 -0.50
CA HIS A 239 17.54 -8.12 -1.35
C HIS A 239 17.89 -6.79 -0.69
N ARG A 240 18.99 -6.77 0.03
CA ARG A 240 19.39 -5.65 0.91
C ARG A 240 19.53 -4.32 0.20
N GLN A 241 19.95 -4.33 -1.06
CA GLN A 241 20.25 -3.13 -1.84
C GLN A 241 18.98 -2.41 -2.36
N SER A 242 17.82 -3.08 -2.38
CA SER A 242 16.55 -2.57 -2.92
C SER A 242 16.67 -1.99 -4.35
N ILE A 243 17.55 -2.56 -5.17
CA ILE A 243 17.75 -2.19 -6.58
C ILE A 243 16.85 -3.03 -7.49
N VAL A 244 16.78 -4.35 -7.25
CA VAL A 244 15.79 -5.23 -7.88
C VAL A 244 14.51 -5.12 -7.07
N HIS A 245 13.44 -4.59 -7.69
CA HIS A 245 12.18 -4.36 -6.98
C HIS A 245 11.29 -5.60 -6.94
N SER A 246 11.28 -6.43 -7.98
CA SER A 246 10.70 -7.79 -8.01
C SER A 246 11.09 -8.52 -9.29
N LEU A 247 10.79 -9.82 -9.34
CA LEU A 247 11.08 -10.67 -10.48
C LEU A 247 9.86 -11.54 -10.83
N VAL A 248 9.78 -11.90 -12.12
CA VAL A 248 8.83 -12.90 -12.63
C VAL A 248 9.62 -14.03 -13.25
N GLU A 249 9.44 -15.25 -12.76
CA GLU A 249 9.97 -16.46 -13.36
C GLU A 249 8.92 -17.08 -14.28
N TYR A 250 9.27 -17.27 -15.53
CA TYR A 250 8.43 -17.88 -16.55
C TYR A 250 8.66 -19.39 -16.65
N ARG A 251 7.72 -20.11 -17.29
CA ARG A 251 7.79 -21.57 -17.40
C ARG A 251 8.92 -22.10 -18.26
N ASP A 252 9.42 -21.29 -19.19
CA ASP A 252 10.60 -21.59 -20.02
C ASP A 252 11.93 -21.43 -19.26
N GLY A 253 11.89 -20.99 -18.00
CA GLY A 253 13.05 -20.75 -17.16
C GLY A 253 13.58 -19.30 -17.25
N ALA A 254 13.03 -18.46 -18.11
CA ALA A 254 13.41 -17.05 -18.17
C ALA A 254 12.98 -16.33 -16.89
N MET A 255 13.80 -15.39 -16.45
CA MET A 255 13.50 -14.54 -15.29
C MET A 255 13.61 -13.07 -15.69
N LEU A 256 12.51 -12.33 -15.57
CA LEU A 256 12.48 -10.88 -15.80
C LEU A 256 12.44 -10.13 -14.47
N ALA A 257 13.18 -9.06 -14.39
CA ALA A 257 13.25 -8.21 -13.20
C ALA A 257 13.16 -6.73 -13.61
N GLN A 258 12.47 -5.93 -12.79
CA GLN A 258 12.54 -4.49 -12.92
C GLN A 258 13.56 -3.97 -11.89
N LEU A 259 14.48 -3.16 -12.36
CA LEU A 259 15.53 -2.53 -11.55
C LEU A 259 15.35 -1.02 -11.58
N GLY A 260 15.69 -0.37 -10.45
CA GLY A 260 15.65 1.08 -10.32
C GLY A 260 16.30 1.55 -9.02
N THR A 261 16.45 2.85 -8.88
CA THR A 261 16.77 3.46 -7.60
C THR A 261 15.59 3.28 -6.63
N PRO A 262 15.81 3.18 -5.29
CA PRO A 262 14.74 3.07 -4.32
C PRO A 262 14.01 4.43 -4.17
N ASP A 263 13.13 4.73 -5.12
CA ASP A 263 12.36 5.96 -5.20
C ASP A 263 10.92 5.67 -5.66
N MET A 264 9.93 6.09 -4.88
CA MET A 264 8.52 5.87 -5.19
C MET A 264 8.02 6.71 -6.38
N LYS A 265 8.73 7.75 -6.80
CA LYS A 265 8.36 8.52 -7.99
C LYS A 265 8.37 7.66 -9.27
N LEU A 266 9.25 6.65 -9.35
CA LEU A 266 9.30 5.75 -10.49
C LEU A 266 7.96 4.98 -10.67
N PRO A 267 7.47 4.18 -9.71
CA PRO A 267 6.20 3.49 -9.84
C PRO A 267 5.00 4.44 -9.92
N ILE A 268 5.01 5.57 -9.21
CA ILE A 268 3.98 6.60 -9.30
C ILE A 268 3.91 7.15 -10.73
N ARG A 269 5.04 7.56 -11.30
CA ARG A 269 5.12 8.09 -12.66
C ARG A 269 4.61 7.06 -13.67
N TYR A 270 5.05 5.81 -13.54
CA TYR A 270 4.58 4.74 -14.43
C TYR A 270 3.06 4.53 -14.32
N ALA A 271 2.49 4.53 -13.12
CA ALA A 271 1.05 4.40 -12.93
C ALA A 271 0.26 5.57 -13.58
N MET A 272 0.82 6.79 -13.56
CA MET A 272 0.19 7.96 -14.20
C MET A 272 0.34 7.95 -15.73
N THR A 273 1.39 7.39 -16.26
CA THR A 273 1.68 7.44 -17.71
C THR A 273 1.32 6.16 -18.46
N TYR A 274 1.04 5.07 -17.75
CA TYR A 274 0.71 3.77 -18.35
C TYR A 274 -0.38 3.91 -19.43
N PRO A 275 -0.23 3.25 -20.61
CA PRO A 275 0.78 2.24 -20.94
C PRO A 275 2.13 2.80 -21.46
N TYR A 276 2.33 4.09 -21.44
CA TYR A 276 3.54 4.73 -21.92
C TYR A 276 4.56 4.97 -20.79
N ARG A 277 5.78 5.36 -21.15
CA ARG A 277 6.81 5.80 -20.21
C ARG A 277 7.16 7.25 -20.50
N ALA A 278 7.13 8.09 -19.46
CA ALA A 278 7.59 9.46 -19.56
C ALA A 278 9.05 9.57 -19.11
N GLU A 279 9.73 10.58 -19.60
CA GLU A 279 11.03 10.98 -19.09
C GLU A 279 10.96 11.34 -17.61
N THR A 280 12.07 11.15 -16.92
CA THR A 280 12.20 11.51 -15.51
C THR A 280 13.35 12.48 -15.32
N PRO A 281 13.17 13.56 -14.51
CA PRO A 281 14.27 14.38 -14.06
C PRO A 281 15.04 13.75 -12.90
N ASP A 282 14.53 12.65 -12.33
CA ASP A 282 15.10 12.00 -11.16
C ASP A 282 16.37 11.21 -11.52
N ARG A 283 17.19 10.91 -10.50
CA ARG A 283 18.39 10.09 -10.69
C ARG A 283 18.02 8.69 -11.13
N THR A 284 18.63 8.24 -12.23
CA THR A 284 18.49 6.87 -12.75
C THR A 284 19.55 5.93 -12.18
N LEU A 285 19.27 4.63 -12.22
CA LEU A 285 20.21 3.61 -11.82
C LEU A 285 21.37 3.51 -12.84
N ASP A 286 22.60 3.57 -12.33
CA ASP A 286 23.81 3.26 -13.07
C ASP A 286 24.36 1.92 -12.58
N LEU A 287 24.31 0.90 -13.43
CA LEU A 287 24.77 -0.45 -13.09
C LEU A 287 26.28 -0.55 -12.88
N LEU A 288 27.06 0.38 -13.43
CA LEU A 288 28.53 0.36 -13.25
C LEU A 288 28.95 0.88 -11.86
N SER A 289 28.10 1.70 -11.23
CA SER A 289 28.36 2.26 -9.90
C SER A 289 27.52 1.60 -8.80
N CYS A 290 26.63 0.67 -9.13
CA CYS A 290 25.79 0.02 -8.10
C CYS A 290 26.60 -1.04 -7.33
N PRO A 291 26.25 -1.31 -6.06
CA PRO A 291 26.88 -2.37 -5.27
C PRO A 291 26.50 -3.75 -5.84
N PRO A 292 27.28 -4.82 -5.51
CA PRO A 292 26.90 -6.18 -5.86
C PRO A 292 25.48 -6.52 -5.39
N LEU A 293 24.67 -7.11 -6.25
CA LEU A 293 23.32 -7.55 -5.93
C LEU A 293 23.38 -8.87 -5.14
N THR A 294 22.78 -8.89 -3.97
CA THR A 294 22.77 -10.07 -3.10
C THR A 294 21.34 -10.50 -2.77
N PHE A 295 21.14 -11.81 -2.65
CA PHE A 295 19.84 -12.40 -2.36
C PHE A 295 19.97 -13.44 -1.26
N ALA A 296 18.96 -13.54 -0.38
CA ALA A 296 18.87 -14.51 0.69
C ALA A 296 17.42 -14.93 0.93
N ALA A 297 17.24 -16.05 1.62
CA ALA A 297 15.90 -16.45 2.07
C ALA A 297 15.46 -15.58 3.28
N PRO A 298 14.17 -15.26 3.41
CA PRO A 298 13.63 -14.64 4.62
C PRO A 298 13.62 -15.64 5.78
N ASP A 299 13.88 -15.17 7.00
CA ASP A 299 13.77 -15.95 8.23
C ASP A 299 12.34 -15.83 8.80
N GLU A 300 11.47 -16.76 8.42
CA GLU A 300 10.05 -16.79 8.85
C GLU A 300 9.88 -17.26 10.31
N GLU A 301 10.89 -17.91 10.91
CA GLU A 301 10.81 -18.36 12.30
C GLU A 301 11.10 -17.19 13.27
N THR A 302 12.10 -16.37 12.98
CA THR A 302 12.37 -15.14 13.74
C THR A 302 11.32 -14.07 13.47
N PHE A 303 10.95 -13.85 12.21
CA PHE A 303 9.99 -12.84 11.78
C PHE A 303 8.61 -13.46 11.50
N ARG A 304 7.94 -13.87 12.56
CA ARG A 304 6.68 -14.64 12.52
C ARG A 304 5.54 -13.95 11.77
N CYS A 305 5.54 -12.63 11.64
CA CYS A 305 4.51 -11.89 10.92
C CYS A 305 4.41 -12.32 9.44
N LEU A 306 5.54 -12.64 8.79
CA LEU A 306 5.52 -13.16 7.42
C LEU A 306 4.86 -14.55 7.36
N LYS A 307 5.17 -15.42 8.30
CA LYS A 307 4.56 -16.76 8.42
C LYS A 307 3.05 -16.67 8.66
N LEU A 308 2.60 -15.82 9.57
CA LEU A 308 1.18 -15.57 9.85
C LEU A 308 0.44 -15.05 8.60
N ALA A 309 1.04 -14.13 7.86
CA ALA A 309 0.45 -13.63 6.62
C ALA A 309 0.30 -14.73 5.55
N ARG A 310 1.29 -15.61 5.39
CA ARG A 310 1.17 -16.78 4.49
C ARG A 310 0.08 -17.74 4.94
N GLN A 311 -0.07 -17.96 6.24
CA GLN A 311 -1.16 -18.80 6.78
C GLN A 311 -2.53 -18.20 6.46
N CYS A 312 -2.72 -16.90 6.71
CA CYS A 312 -3.96 -16.19 6.36
C CYS A 312 -4.25 -16.22 4.86
N ALA A 313 -3.21 -16.05 4.03
CA ALA A 313 -3.33 -16.17 2.57
C ALA A 313 -3.81 -17.56 2.11
N ALA A 314 -3.38 -18.61 2.79
CA ALA A 314 -3.80 -19.99 2.51
C ALA A 314 -5.23 -20.28 2.98
N VAL A 315 -5.64 -19.74 4.13
CA VAL A 315 -6.99 -19.87 4.68
C VAL A 315 -8.00 -19.08 3.83
N GLY A 316 -7.67 -17.84 3.46
CA GLY A 316 -8.58 -16.98 2.72
C GLY A 316 -9.69 -16.40 3.61
N GLY A 317 -10.86 -16.13 3.02
CA GLY A 317 -11.97 -15.53 3.75
C GLY A 317 -11.59 -14.23 4.45
N THR A 318 -12.12 -14.00 5.65
CA THR A 318 -11.83 -12.80 6.47
C THR A 318 -10.48 -12.87 7.19
N ALA A 319 -9.72 -13.99 7.12
CA ALA A 319 -8.44 -14.14 7.82
C ALA A 319 -7.45 -13.00 7.50
N CYS A 320 -7.40 -12.54 6.23
CA CYS A 320 -6.53 -11.44 5.85
C CYS A 320 -6.98 -10.08 6.41
N ALA A 321 -8.28 -9.85 6.58
CA ALA A 321 -8.81 -8.64 7.22
C ALA A 321 -8.51 -8.64 8.73
N ILE A 322 -8.65 -9.80 9.38
CA ILE A 322 -8.28 -9.99 10.80
C ILE A 322 -6.77 -9.74 10.97
N LEU A 323 -5.93 -10.34 10.14
CA LEU A 323 -4.48 -10.13 10.15
C LEU A 323 -4.13 -8.64 10.07
N ASN A 324 -4.74 -7.92 9.11
CA ASN A 324 -4.46 -6.50 8.90
C ASN A 324 -4.93 -5.64 10.07
N GLY A 325 -6.18 -5.81 10.52
CA GLY A 325 -6.74 -5.05 11.65
C GLY A 325 -5.95 -5.26 12.95
N ALA A 326 -5.61 -6.51 13.25
CA ALA A 326 -4.78 -6.86 14.40
C ALA A 326 -3.36 -6.25 14.29
N ASN A 327 -2.74 -6.33 13.13
CA ASN A 327 -1.41 -5.75 12.91
C ASN A 327 -1.41 -4.23 13.04
N GLU A 328 -2.40 -3.54 12.47
CA GLU A 328 -2.48 -2.07 12.60
C GLU A 328 -2.62 -1.63 14.08
N GLU A 329 -3.42 -2.34 14.87
CA GLU A 329 -3.60 -2.02 16.29
C GLU A 329 -2.34 -2.36 17.10
N ALA A 330 -1.73 -3.54 16.88
CA ALA A 330 -0.51 -3.95 17.56
C ALA A 330 0.67 -3.03 17.24
N VAL A 331 0.85 -2.64 15.97
CA VAL A 331 1.86 -1.66 15.55
C VAL A 331 1.58 -0.29 16.15
N GLY A 332 0.30 0.13 16.21
CA GLY A 332 -0.11 1.36 16.88
C GLY A 332 0.26 1.36 18.36
N ALA A 333 0.05 0.25 19.06
CA ALA A 333 0.43 0.08 20.46
C ALA A 333 1.97 0.13 20.65
N PHE A 334 2.72 -0.53 19.79
CA PHE A 334 4.19 -0.47 19.79
C PHE A 334 4.71 0.95 19.55
N LEU A 335 4.12 1.69 18.63
CA LEU A 335 4.49 3.08 18.35
C LEU A 335 4.17 4.04 19.52
N ARG A 336 3.24 3.66 20.40
CA ARG A 336 2.95 4.37 21.66
C ARG A 336 3.75 3.84 22.85
N ASP A 337 4.69 2.94 22.63
CA ASP A 337 5.51 2.26 23.66
C ASP A 337 4.66 1.47 24.69
N ALA A 338 3.45 1.02 24.31
CA ALA A 338 2.57 0.23 25.19
C ALA A 338 2.92 -1.27 25.17
N VAL A 339 3.55 -1.76 24.10
CA VAL A 339 3.98 -3.17 23.95
C VAL A 339 5.38 -3.24 23.35
N GLY A 340 6.08 -4.37 23.53
CA GLY A 340 7.40 -4.62 22.96
C GLY A 340 7.35 -5.10 21.49
N PHE A 341 8.48 -5.10 20.82
CA PHE A 341 8.56 -5.50 19.42
C PHE A 341 8.12 -6.96 19.19
N ASN A 342 8.52 -7.87 20.08
CA ASN A 342 8.13 -9.29 20.00
C ASN A 342 6.67 -9.56 20.36
N ASP A 343 5.95 -8.59 20.94
CA ASP A 343 4.54 -8.72 21.26
C ASP A 343 3.66 -8.52 20.02
N ILE A 344 4.14 -7.80 19.00
CA ILE A 344 3.39 -7.55 17.75
C ILE A 344 2.90 -8.87 17.13
N PRO A 345 3.77 -9.84 16.78
CA PRO A 345 3.31 -11.10 16.21
C PRO A 345 2.43 -11.91 17.16
N ALA A 346 2.66 -11.84 18.49
CA ALA A 346 1.85 -12.57 19.47
C ALA A 346 0.42 -12.01 19.55
N LEU A 347 0.26 -10.69 19.53
CA LEU A 347 -1.06 -10.03 19.50
C LEU A 347 -1.83 -10.34 18.21
N VAL A 348 -1.13 -10.35 17.08
CA VAL A 348 -1.74 -10.72 15.79
C VAL A 348 -2.22 -12.18 15.81
N GLU A 349 -1.40 -13.10 16.32
CA GLU A 349 -1.74 -14.51 16.44
C GLU A 349 -2.93 -14.72 17.36
N ALA A 350 -2.97 -14.09 18.54
CA ALA A 350 -4.09 -14.16 19.47
C ALA A 350 -5.41 -13.67 18.84
N ALA A 351 -5.37 -12.60 18.06
CA ALA A 351 -6.54 -12.12 17.34
C ALA A 351 -7.01 -13.12 16.27
N LEU A 352 -6.09 -13.76 15.53
CA LEU A 352 -6.43 -14.78 14.52
C LEU A 352 -7.04 -16.04 15.14
N GLU A 353 -6.70 -16.38 16.38
CA GLU A 353 -7.24 -17.52 17.12
C GLU A 353 -8.62 -17.22 17.73
N THR A 354 -8.89 -15.97 18.12
CA THR A 354 -10.09 -15.58 18.87
C THR A 354 -11.22 -15.03 18.01
N VAL A 355 -10.90 -14.37 16.88
CA VAL A 355 -11.91 -13.78 16.00
C VAL A 355 -12.42 -14.82 14.99
N GLU A 356 -13.75 -14.94 14.90
CA GLU A 356 -14.40 -15.86 13.97
C GLU A 356 -14.04 -15.52 12.51
N GLN A 357 -13.62 -16.54 11.77
CA GLN A 357 -13.26 -16.43 10.36
C GLN A 357 -14.43 -16.88 9.49
N VAL A 358 -14.81 -16.02 8.53
CA VAL A 358 -15.91 -16.26 7.59
C VAL A 358 -15.34 -16.48 6.18
N SER A 359 -15.87 -17.48 5.45
CA SER A 359 -15.41 -17.80 4.09
C SER A 359 -16.09 -16.97 3.00
N ALA A 360 -17.35 -16.60 3.18
CA ALA A 360 -18.05 -15.66 2.28
C ALA A 360 -17.62 -14.22 2.56
N LEU A 361 -17.48 -13.41 1.50
CA LEU A 361 -16.93 -12.07 1.63
C LEU A 361 -17.90 -11.02 1.08
N THR A 362 -18.64 -10.39 2.00
CA THR A 362 -19.26 -9.09 1.76
C THR A 362 -18.38 -7.97 2.35
N LEU A 363 -18.62 -6.74 1.93
CA LEU A 363 -17.92 -5.57 2.49
C LEU A 363 -18.17 -5.46 4.00
N GLU A 364 -19.39 -5.73 4.44
CA GLU A 364 -19.80 -5.69 5.84
C GLU A 364 -19.06 -6.72 6.68
N GLU A 365 -18.92 -7.96 6.21
CA GLU A 365 -18.18 -9.02 6.89
C GLU A 365 -16.68 -8.68 7.03
N ILE A 366 -16.08 -8.11 5.97
CA ILE A 366 -14.68 -7.67 5.99
C ILE A 366 -14.48 -6.57 7.02
N LEU A 367 -15.35 -5.56 7.05
CA LEU A 367 -15.26 -4.45 8.01
C LEU A 367 -15.52 -4.89 9.44
N ALA A 368 -16.47 -5.82 9.64
CA ALA A 368 -16.74 -6.40 10.95
C ALA A 368 -15.55 -7.21 11.48
N ALA A 369 -14.90 -8.00 10.62
CA ALA A 369 -13.72 -8.78 10.97
C ALA A 369 -12.52 -7.89 11.33
N ASP A 370 -12.25 -6.82 10.56
CA ASP A 370 -11.21 -5.82 10.88
C ASP A 370 -11.49 -5.16 12.24
N HIS A 371 -12.75 -4.76 12.49
CA HIS A 371 -13.12 -4.15 13.76
C HIS A 371 -12.94 -5.12 14.94
N ALA A 372 -13.44 -6.36 14.82
CA ALA A 372 -13.31 -7.39 15.86
C ALA A 372 -11.84 -7.71 16.17
N ALA A 373 -10.99 -7.75 15.14
CA ALA A 373 -9.56 -7.97 15.32
C ALA A 373 -8.87 -6.84 16.12
N ARG A 374 -9.26 -5.59 15.86
CA ARG A 374 -8.76 -4.44 16.65
C ARG A 374 -9.19 -4.51 18.11
N GLU A 375 -10.46 -4.84 18.38
CA GLU A 375 -10.95 -5.01 19.72
C GLU A 375 -10.25 -6.18 20.44
N ALA A 376 -10.02 -7.30 19.76
CA ALA A 376 -9.28 -8.43 20.31
C ALA A 376 -7.85 -8.02 20.75
N VAL A 377 -7.13 -7.26 19.93
CA VAL A 377 -5.79 -6.75 20.30
C VAL A 377 -5.87 -5.79 21.48
N ARG A 378 -6.82 -4.83 21.47
CA ARG A 378 -7.01 -3.87 22.60
C ARG A 378 -7.29 -4.56 23.93
N ALA A 379 -8.01 -5.67 23.91
CA ALA A 379 -8.31 -6.44 25.11
C ALA A 379 -7.07 -7.15 25.71
N HIS A 380 -5.96 -7.23 24.99
CA HIS A 380 -4.70 -7.87 25.42
C HIS A 380 -3.58 -6.84 25.73
N ILE A 381 -3.83 -5.55 25.60
CA ILE A 381 -2.92 -4.45 25.95
C ILE A 381 -3.33 -3.81 27.27
#